data_f0285c5477ff887092ca92774f34e56f
#
_entry.id   f0285c5477ff887092ca92774f34e56f
#
_cell.length_a   1.000
_cell.length_b   1.000
_cell.length_c   1.000
_cell.angle_alpha   90.00
_cell.angle_beta   90.00
_cell.angle_gamma   90.00
#
_symmetry.space_group_name_H-M   'P 1'
#
loop_
_entity.id
_entity.type
_entity.pdbx_description
1 polymer ?
#
loop_
_entity_poly.entity_id
_entity_poly.type
_entity_poly.pdbx_seq_one_letter_code
_entity_poly.pdbx_strand_id
1 'polypeptide(L)'
;LEALPAFTVKGIPHRFVGFGLGDFDRVQLMSDLKGIVEAATDMIGDIPYKHYTFIAIGPGRGGIEHLNSTTVSFSGDRLQTKEGRLQNLFFLAHEYFHHYNVKRIRPIELGPFDYDNGSRTKLLWVSEGLSVYYEYLLVRRAFSKRSGQPALCSEEELFEAFRSNIRAFEGKPGRLYQTLEQASFETWSDGPFGRTGDAVNKTISYYDKGPVVGLLLDFKIRHVTANRKSLDDVMRVLYKKYYLKKKRGFTENEFRQVCEQVAGVSLAEVFEYVSTTKENDYKKYFDFAGLDIDTKPV
;
A
#
# COMPACT_ATOMS: atom_id res chain seq x y z
N LEU A 1 -7.84 29.10 1.35
CA LEU A 1 -7.99 27.72 1.86
C LEU A 1 -9.47 27.37 1.90
N GLU A 2 -9.79 26.21 1.40
CA GLU A 2 -11.12 25.60 1.45
C GLU A 2 -11.11 24.47 2.47
N ALA A 3 -12.16 24.32 3.27
CA ALA A 3 -12.38 23.19 4.15
C ALA A 3 -13.64 22.44 3.70
N LEU A 4 -13.53 21.13 3.48
CA LEU A 4 -14.64 20.31 3.11
C LEU A 4 -15.45 19.89 4.36
N PRO A 5 -16.70 19.38 4.20
CA PRO A 5 -17.47 18.85 5.31
C PRO A 5 -16.68 17.75 6.05
N ALA A 6 -16.53 17.90 7.38
CA ALA A 6 -15.80 16.91 8.17
C ALA A 6 -16.67 15.66 8.43
N PHE A 7 -16.02 14.50 8.68
CA PHE A 7 -16.69 13.29 9.15
C PHE A 7 -16.02 12.74 10.41
N THR A 8 -16.67 11.81 11.07
CA THR A 8 -16.13 11.10 12.23
C THR A 8 -16.16 9.59 12.01
N VAL A 9 -15.09 8.92 12.49
CA VAL A 9 -15.02 7.45 12.59
C VAL A 9 -14.68 7.08 14.03
N LYS A 10 -15.53 6.28 14.66
CA LYS A 10 -15.41 5.93 16.10
C LYS A 10 -15.22 7.16 17.01
N GLY A 11 -15.90 8.27 16.71
CA GLY A 11 -15.80 9.52 17.46
C GLY A 11 -14.57 10.39 17.15
N ILE A 12 -13.66 9.95 16.31
CA ILE A 12 -12.46 10.70 15.92
C ILE A 12 -12.74 11.54 14.68
N PRO A 13 -12.51 12.88 14.71
CA PRO A 13 -12.76 13.76 13.58
C PRO A 13 -11.71 13.63 12.47
N HIS A 14 -12.20 13.65 11.23
CA HIS A 14 -11.40 13.67 10.00
C HIS A 14 -11.77 14.90 9.19
N ARG A 15 -10.76 15.59 8.68
CA ARG A 15 -10.89 16.85 7.95
C ARG A 15 -10.19 16.75 6.62
N PHE A 16 -10.67 17.51 5.66
CA PHE A 16 -9.99 17.75 4.39
C PHE A 16 -9.93 19.25 4.16
N VAL A 17 -8.72 19.77 4.01
CA VAL A 17 -8.47 21.19 3.75
C VAL A 17 -7.55 21.34 2.55
N GLY A 18 -7.75 22.35 1.74
CA GLY A 18 -6.87 22.51 0.60
C GLY A 18 -6.95 23.85 -0.11
N PHE A 19 -6.16 23.96 -1.16
CA PHE A 19 -6.07 25.13 -2.03
C PHE A 19 -5.99 24.68 -3.49
N GLY A 20 -6.74 25.35 -4.38
CA GLY A 20 -6.75 25.05 -5.81
C GLY A 20 -7.31 23.65 -6.13
N LEU A 21 -8.37 23.24 -5.42
CA LEU A 21 -8.87 21.86 -5.44
C LEU A 21 -9.59 21.46 -6.75
N GLY A 22 -10.00 22.42 -7.59
CA GLY A 22 -10.77 22.13 -8.80
C GLY A 22 -12.25 21.90 -8.53
N ASP A 23 -12.98 21.40 -9.53
CA ASP A 23 -14.42 21.18 -9.47
C ASP A 23 -14.76 19.69 -9.28
N PHE A 24 -15.50 19.37 -8.21
CA PHE A 24 -15.92 18.00 -7.87
C PHE A 24 -17.00 18.02 -6.78
N ASP A 25 -17.65 16.89 -6.58
CA ASP A 25 -18.59 16.68 -5.47
C ASP A 25 -17.84 16.48 -4.14
N ARG A 26 -17.84 17.54 -3.30
CA ARG A 26 -17.15 17.56 -2.00
C ARG A 26 -17.77 16.59 -1.01
N VAL A 27 -19.08 16.46 -1.03
CA VAL A 27 -19.83 15.58 -0.12
C VAL A 27 -19.55 14.12 -0.45
N GLN A 28 -19.56 13.78 -1.74
CA GLN A 28 -19.24 12.43 -2.20
C GLN A 28 -17.81 12.03 -1.85
N LEU A 29 -16.82 12.90 -2.10
CA LEU A 29 -15.43 12.61 -1.73
C LEU A 29 -15.29 12.32 -0.23
N MET A 30 -15.93 13.15 0.63
CA MET A 30 -15.85 12.97 2.07
C MET A 30 -16.56 11.71 2.54
N SER A 31 -17.63 11.30 1.87
CA SER A 31 -18.30 10.01 2.09
C SER A 31 -17.39 8.84 1.71
N ASP A 32 -16.72 8.92 0.55
CA ASP A 32 -15.79 7.90 0.09
C ASP A 32 -14.61 7.72 1.04
N LEU A 33 -13.99 8.84 1.45
CA LEU A 33 -12.90 8.83 2.43
C LEU A 33 -13.31 8.25 3.77
N LYS A 34 -14.53 8.53 4.23
CA LYS A 34 -15.07 7.91 5.45
C LYS A 34 -15.10 6.39 5.32
N GLY A 35 -15.58 5.85 4.20
CA GLY A 35 -15.59 4.41 3.96
C GLY A 35 -14.19 3.79 3.95
N ILE A 36 -13.21 4.46 3.34
CA ILE A 36 -11.80 4.04 3.32
C ILE A 36 -11.20 4.03 4.73
N VAL A 37 -11.42 5.10 5.50
CA VAL A 37 -10.96 5.22 6.90
C VAL A 37 -11.58 4.13 7.77
N GLU A 38 -12.87 3.85 7.62
CA GLU A 38 -13.55 2.76 8.33
C GLU A 38 -12.94 1.40 7.97
N ALA A 39 -12.70 1.13 6.69
CA ALA A 39 -12.09 -0.12 6.23
C ALA A 39 -10.68 -0.34 6.83
N ALA A 40 -9.84 0.70 6.82
CA ALA A 40 -8.49 0.63 7.40
C ALA A 40 -8.52 0.46 8.92
N THR A 41 -9.41 1.19 9.60
CA THR A 41 -9.61 1.11 11.04
C THR A 41 -10.08 -0.28 11.47
N ASP A 42 -11.02 -0.87 10.74
CA ASP A 42 -11.51 -2.21 11.04
C ASP A 42 -10.46 -3.28 10.76
N MET A 43 -9.64 -3.08 9.74
CA MET A 43 -8.54 -3.98 9.41
C MET A 43 -7.48 -4.04 10.52
N ILE A 44 -7.04 -2.90 11.04
CA ILE A 44 -6.03 -2.84 12.12
C ILE A 44 -6.66 -3.04 13.50
N GLY A 45 -7.87 -2.52 13.71
CA GLY A 45 -8.61 -2.59 14.98
C GLY A 45 -8.36 -1.43 15.94
N ASP A 46 -7.66 -0.37 15.51
CA ASP A 46 -7.32 0.80 16.34
C ASP A 46 -7.26 2.08 15.52
N ILE A 47 -7.50 3.24 16.16
CA ILE A 47 -7.26 4.58 15.60
C ILE A 47 -6.23 5.28 16.50
N PRO A 48 -4.96 5.35 16.10
CA PRO A 48 -3.88 5.81 16.98
C PRO A 48 -3.65 7.33 16.97
N TYR A 49 -4.68 8.10 16.71
CA TYR A 49 -4.63 9.57 16.70
C TYR A 49 -5.95 10.16 17.25
N LYS A 50 -5.93 11.45 17.62
CA LYS A 50 -7.10 12.19 18.13
C LYS A 50 -7.86 12.94 17.03
N HIS A 51 -7.24 13.16 15.88
CA HIS A 51 -7.81 13.74 14.67
C HIS A 51 -6.93 13.37 13.48
N TYR A 52 -7.48 13.44 12.27
CA TYR A 52 -6.72 13.29 11.02
C TYR A 52 -7.08 14.42 10.05
N THR A 53 -6.08 14.91 9.30
CA THR A 53 -6.31 15.95 8.30
C THR A 53 -5.65 15.58 6.97
N PHE A 54 -6.44 15.54 5.91
CA PHE A 54 -5.94 15.54 4.54
C PHE A 54 -5.68 16.99 4.15
N ILE A 55 -4.46 17.30 3.75
CA ILE A 55 -4.03 18.63 3.31
C ILE A 55 -3.74 18.54 1.81
N ALA A 56 -4.60 19.15 1.00
CA ALA A 56 -4.55 19.01 -0.45
C ALA A 56 -4.08 20.31 -1.10
N ILE A 57 -3.11 20.20 -1.98
CA ILE A 57 -2.55 21.30 -2.76
C ILE A 57 -2.66 20.93 -4.24
N GLY A 58 -3.41 21.67 -4.97
CA GLY A 58 -3.55 21.44 -6.41
C GLY A 58 -2.82 22.46 -7.27
N PRO A 59 -2.54 22.10 -8.52
CA PRO A 59 -2.28 20.76 -9.01
C PRO A 59 -0.83 20.33 -8.77
N GLY A 60 -0.52 19.05 -8.92
CA GLY A 60 0.85 18.53 -8.74
C GLY A 60 0.92 16.99 -8.78
N ARG A 61 1.96 16.43 -8.21
CA ARG A 61 2.18 14.98 -8.08
C ARG A 61 2.74 14.62 -6.70
N GLY A 62 2.37 13.45 -6.20
CA GLY A 62 2.90 12.86 -4.97
C GLY A 62 2.18 13.32 -3.70
N GLY A 63 2.54 12.67 -2.61
CA GLY A 63 2.08 12.94 -1.26
C GLY A 63 3.20 12.75 -0.26
N ILE A 64 2.96 13.20 0.96
CA ILE A 64 3.84 12.98 2.12
C ILE A 64 2.95 12.70 3.32
N GLU A 65 3.19 11.56 3.91
CA GLU A 65 2.47 11.03 5.04
C GLU A 65 3.04 11.51 6.39
N HIS A 66 2.15 11.67 7.36
CA HIS A 66 2.48 12.03 8.74
C HIS A 66 1.71 11.14 9.74
N LEU A 67 1.95 11.33 11.04
CA LEU A 67 1.31 10.52 12.10
C LEU A 67 -0.22 10.69 12.15
N ASN A 68 -0.74 11.88 11.80
CA ASN A 68 -2.15 12.22 11.86
C ASN A 68 -2.59 13.21 10.77
N SER A 69 -1.84 13.27 9.69
CA SER A 69 -2.18 14.02 8.49
C SER A 69 -1.44 13.46 7.28
N THR A 70 -1.86 13.86 6.11
CA THR A 70 -1.09 13.71 4.88
C THR A 70 -1.20 14.98 4.06
N THR A 71 -0.11 15.35 3.38
CA THR A 71 -0.12 16.42 2.38
C THR A 71 -0.08 15.79 1.00
N VAL A 72 -1.04 16.10 0.15
CA VAL A 72 -1.21 15.49 -1.16
C VAL A 72 -1.32 16.53 -2.25
N SER A 73 -0.76 16.25 -3.41
CA SER A 73 -1.13 16.94 -4.63
C SER A 73 -2.50 16.42 -5.08
N PHE A 74 -3.41 17.34 -5.41
CA PHE A 74 -4.79 16.96 -5.68
C PHE A 74 -5.36 17.75 -6.87
N SER A 75 -6.16 17.09 -7.69
CA SER A 75 -6.93 17.70 -8.76
C SER A 75 -8.33 17.11 -8.77
N GLY A 76 -9.28 17.88 -8.25
CA GLY A 76 -10.68 17.46 -8.14
C GLY A 76 -11.35 17.21 -9.49
N ASP A 77 -10.88 17.88 -10.55
CA ASP A 77 -11.42 17.70 -11.90
C ASP A 77 -11.30 16.25 -12.39
N ARG A 78 -10.28 15.51 -11.91
CA ARG A 78 -10.14 14.07 -12.18
C ARG A 78 -11.26 13.21 -11.59
N LEU A 79 -11.93 13.69 -10.53
CA LEU A 79 -13.03 12.97 -9.89
C LEU A 79 -14.32 12.95 -10.74
N GLN A 80 -14.37 13.72 -11.81
CA GLN A 80 -15.51 13.76 -12.74
C GLN A 80 -15.60 12.50 -13.63
N THR A 81 -14.50 11.76 -13.79
CA THR A 81 -14.50 10.47 -14.51
C THR A 81 -14.42 9.29 -13.53
N LYS A 82 -15.02 8.16 -13.88
CA LYS A 82 -14.98 6.96 -13.04
C LYS A 82 -13.54 6.49 -12.78
N GLU A 83 -12.73 6.44 -13.82
CA GLU A 83 -11.33 6.03 -13.75
C GLU A 83 -10.50 7.02 -12.91
N GLY A 84 -10.60 8.33 -13.19
CA GLY A 84 -9.86 9.34 -12.43
C GLY A 84 -10.29 9.40 -10.97
N ARG A 85 -11.58 9.19 -10.67
CA ARG A 85 -12.06 9.05 -9.29
C ARG A 85 -11.42 7.86 -8.60
N LEU A 86 -11.42 6.68 -9.23
CA LEU A 86 -10.85 5.47 -8.65
C LEU A 86 -9.34 5.63 -8.37
N GLN A 87 -8.59 6.18 -9.32
CA GLN A 87 -7.16 6.47 -9.15
C GLN A 87 -6.90 7.45 -8.00
N ASN A 88 -7.71 8.52 -7.86
CA ASN A 88 -7.59 9.45 -6.73
C ASN A 88 -7.92 8.78 -5.39
N LEU A 89 -8.93 7.91 -5.35
CA LEU A 89 -9.29 7.18 -4.13
C LEU A 89 -8.20 6.18 -3.73
N PHE A 90 -7.57 5.49 -4.67
CA PHE A 90 -6.41 4.65 -4.41
C PHE A 90 -5.27 5.48 -3.81
N PHE A 91 -4.90 6.58 -4.45
CA PHE A 91 -3.85 7.46 -3.96
C PHE A 91 -4.14 8.03 -2.56
N LEU A 92 -5.35 8.51 -2.30
CA LEU A 92 -5.74 9.01 -0.98
C LEU A 92 -5.78 7.90 0.08
N ALA A 93 -6.15 6.68 -0.30
CA ALA A 93 -6.10 5.51 0.56
C ALA A 93 -4.65 5.10 0.89
N HIS A 94 -3.74 5.16 -0.09
CA HIS A 94 -2.30 4.95 0.07
C HIS A 94 -1.73 5.90 1.13
N GLU A 95 -1.87 7.19 0.91
CA GLU A 95 -1.35 8.22 1.80
C GLU A 95 -2.00 8.17 3.19
N TYR A 96 -3.29 7.85 3.26
CA TYR A 96 -3.94 7.63 4.55
C TYR A 96 -3.37 6.40 5.26
N PHE A 97 -3.17 5.28 4.54
CA PHE A 97 -2.69 4.04 5.14
C PHE A 97 -1.29 4.16 5.73
N HIS A 98 -0.47 5.05 5.21
CA HIS A 98 0.86 5.32 5.72
C HIS A 98 0.90 5.78 7.19
N HIS A 99 -0.18 6.33 7.74
CA HIS A 99 -0.20 6.61 9.17
C HIS A 99 -0.11 5.32 10.03
N TYR A 100 -0.51 4.15 9.46
CA TYR A 100 -0.20 2.83 10.00
C TYR A 100 1.13 2.31 9.46
N ASN A 101 1.23 2.08 8.17
CA ASN A 101 2.36 1.52 7.44
C ASN A 101 3.05 2.64 6.65
N VAL A 102 3.83 3.36 7.29
CA VAL A 102 5.18 3.40 7.73
C VAL A 102 5.37 4.20 9.04
N LYS A 103 4.39 5.02 9.42
CA LYS A 103 4.61 5.86 10.62
C LYS A 103 4.58 5.07 11.92
N ARG A 104 3.94 3.90 11.95
CA ARG A 104 3.80 3.04 13.13
C ARG A 104 4.29 1.62 12.90
N ILE A 105 3.89 0.99 11.83
CA ILE A 105 4.41 -0.29 11.35
C ILE A 105 5.55 0.04 10.40
N ARG A 106 6.81 -0.09 10.84
CA ARG A 106 7.95 0.40 10.06
C ARG A 106 9.19 -0.46 10.20
N PRO A 107 10.05 -0.50 9.19
CA PRO A 107 11.41 -0.97 9.35
C PRO A 107 12.14 -0.23 10.46
N ILE A 108 13.04 -0.90 11.17
CA ILE A 108 13.76 -0.29 12.29
C ILE A 108 14.67 0.85 11.84
N GLU A 109 15.17 0.78 10.62
CA GLU A 109 16.02 1.80 10.00
C GLU A 109 15.28 3.12 9.75
N LEU A 110 13.93 3.07 9.67
CA LEU A 110 13.08 4.25 9.45
C LEU A 110 12.58 4.90 10.75
N GLY A 111 13.36 4.78 11.83
CA GLY A 111 13.05 5.55 13.04
C GLY A 111 13.81 5.14 14.30
N PRO A 112 14.45 6.12 14.96
CA PRO A 112 14.49 7.54 14.58
C PRO A 112 15.24 7.76 13.27
N PHE A 113 14.84 8.77 12.48
CA PHE A 113 15.50 9.07 11.22
C PHE A 113 16.88 9.68 11.44
N ASP A 114 17.85 9.23 10.65
CA ASP A 114 19.16 9.88 10.51
C ASP A 114 19.07 10.92 9.37
N TYR A 115 18.89 12.19 9.74
CA TYR A 115 18.76 13.26 8.76
C TYR A 115 20.11 13.70 8.17
N ASP A 116 21.23 13.33 8.80
CA ASP A 116 22.57 13.71 8.33
C ASP A 116 23.09 12.73 7.26
N ASN A 117 22.87 11.41 7.47
CA ASN A 117 23.39 10.37 6.58
C ASN A 117 22.28 9.69 5.74
N GLY A 118 21.01 10.00 6.03
CA GLY A 118 19.86 9.35 5.45
C GLY A 118 19.62 7.93 6.02
N SER A 119 18.40 7.48 5.95
CA SER A 119 18.00 6.15 6.43
C SER A 119 17.77 5.21 5.25
N ARG A 120 18.61 4.19 5.11
CA ARG A 120 18.48 3.18 4.06
C ARG A 120 17.92 1.90 4.64
N THR A 121 16.97 1.30 3.96
CA THR A 121 16.38 0.01 4.33
C THR A 121 16.11 -0.85 3.09
N LYS A 122 16.21 -2.15 3.25
CA LYS A 122 15.81 -3.13 2.23
C LYS A 122 14.30 -3.35 2.17
N LEU A 123 13.53 -2.68 3.02
CA LEU A 123 12.12 -2.95 3.28
C LEU A 123 11.18 -1.84 2.79
N LEU A 124 11.61 -0.96 1.86
CA LEU A 124 10.66 -0.01 1.26
C LEU A 124 9.53 -0.71 0.51
N TRP A 125 9.76 -1.91 -0.01
CA TRP A 125 8.69 -2.72 -0.59
C TRP A 125 7.61 -3.11 0.43
N VAL A 126 7.95 -3.21 1.73
CA VAL A 126 6.97 -3.39 2.82
C VAL A 126 6.27 -2.07 3.12
N SER A 127 7.03 -0.96 3.18
CA SER A 127 6.48 0.36 3.49
C SER A 127 5.59 0.89 2.38
N GLU A 128 6.06 0.84 1.14
CA GLU A 128 5.40 1.39 -0.03
C GLU A 128 4.61 0.33 -0.80
N GLY A 129 5.26 -0.78 -1.14
CA GLY A 129 4.64 -1.83 -1.94
C GLY A 129 3.42 -2.47 -1.26
N LEU A 130 3.48 -2.72 0.06
CA LEU A 130 2.29 -3.18 0.78
C LEU A 130 1.27 -2.05 0.97
N SER A 131 1.67 -0.78 0.98
CA SER A 131 0.70 0.32 0.97
C SER A 131 -0.06 0.40 -0.35
N VAL A 132 0.60 0.14 -1.50
CA VAL A 132 -0.07 -0.04 -2.80
C VAL A 132 -1.02 -1.26 -2.77
N TYR A 133 -0.57 -2.40 -2.22
CA TYR A 133 -1.44 -3.56 -2.05
C TYR A 133 -2.71 -3.21 -1.24
N TYR A 134 -2.54 -2.47 -0.14
CA TYR A 134 -3.66 -2.11 0.73
C TYR A 134 -4.52 -0.96 0.19
N GLU A 135 -4.01 -0.02 -0.59
CA GLU A 135 -4.84 1.04 -1.20
C GLU A 135 -5.98 0.42 -2.01
N TYR A 136 -5.69 -0.61 -2.82
CA TYR A 136 -6.69 -1.32 -3.61
C TYR A 136 -7.71 -2.04 -2.72
N LEU A 137 -7.23 -2.75 -1.72
CA LEU A 137 -8.12 -3.50 -0.81
C LEU A 137 -8.97 -2.59 0.07
N LEU A 138 -8.45 -1.46 0.53
CA LEU A 138 -9.20 -0.53 1.36
C LEU A 138 -10.34 0.12 0.56
N VAL A 139 -10.07 0.55 -0.66
CA VAL A 139 -11.10 1.10 -1.56
C VAL A 139 -12.14 0.04 -1.92
N ARG A 140 -11.72 -1.21 -2.18
CA ARG A 140 -12.63 -2.34 -2.43
C ARG A 140 -13.49 -2.69 -1.22
N ARG A 141 -12.94 -2.59 0.00
CA ARG A 141 -13.63 -2.92 1.26
C ARG A 141 -14.51 -1.79 1.77
N ALA A 142 -14.31 -0.56 1.30
CA ALA A 142 -15.15 0.57 1.67
C ALA A 142 -16.61 0.27 1.33
N PHE A 143 -17.50 0.46 2.30
CA PHE A 143 -18.94 0.19 2.23
C PHE A 143 -19.38 -1.26 2.00
N SER A 144 -18.48 -2.20 1.67
CA SER A 144 -18.84 -3.56 1.27
C SER A 144 -19.63 -4.38 2.31
N LYS A 145 -19.71 -3.94 3.58
CA LYS A 145 -20.29 -4.74 4.66
C LYS A 145 -21.32 -4.03 5.54
N ARG A 146 -21.48 -2.70 5.47
CA ARG A 146 -22.21 -1.96 6.54
C ARG A 146 -23.29 -0.99 6.10
N SER A 147 -23.31 -0.53 4.85
CA SER A 147 -24.14 0.62 4.48
C SER A 147 -25.23 0.35 3.46
N GLY A 148 -25.31 -0.84 2.90
CA GLY A 148 -26.15 -1.10 1.72
C GLY A 148 -25.67 -0.35 0.47
N GLN A 149 -24.57 0.39 0.54
CA GLN A 149 -23.96 1.07 -0.58
C GLN A 149 -23.01 0.13 -1.34
N PRO A 150 -22.90 0.26 -2.67
CA PRO A 150 -21.94 -0.52 -3.45
C PRO A 150 -20.51 -0.19 -3.02
N ALA A 151 -19.62 -1.16 -3.13
CA ALA A 151 -18.19 -0.93 -2.94
C ALA A 151 -17.67 0.14 -3.92
N LEU A 152 -16.66 0.92 -3.49
CA LEU A 152 -16.06 1.98 -4.31
C LEU A 152 -15.27 1.44 -5.50
N CYS A 153 -14.86 0.18 -5.43
CA CYS A 153 -14.10 -0.54 -6.46
C CYS A 153 -14.76 -1.90 -6.71
N SER A 154 -15.03 -2.24 -7.95
CA SER A 154 -15.53 -3.57 -8.34
C SER A 154 -14.42 -4.63 -8.23
N GLU A 155 -14.78 -5.92 -8.34
CA GLU A 155 -13.79 -7.00 -8.39
C GLU A 155 -12.92 -6.92 -9.64
N GLU A 156 -13.52 -6.59 -10.77
CA GLU A 156 -12.82 -6.43 -12.04
C GLU A 156 -11.81 -5.28 -11.97
N GLU A 157 -12.20 -4.14 -11.40
CA GLU A 157 -11.31 -2.99 -11.19
C GLU A 157 -10.16 -3.32 -10.22
N LEU A 158 -10.43 -4.11 -9.17
CA LEU A 158 -9.39 -4.61 -8.28
C LEU A 158 -8.39 -5.51 -9.01
N PHE A 159 -8.89 -6.46 -9.81
CA PHE A 159 -8.02 -7.34 -10.59
C PHE A 159 -7.23 -6.57 -11.64
N GLU A 160 -7.82 -5.56 -12.28
CA GLU A 160 -7.09 -4.71 -13.22
C GLU A 160 -5.98 -3.89 -12.55
N ALA A 161 -6.19 -3.41 -11.33
CA ALA A 161 -5.15 -2.74 -10.55
C ALA A 161 -3.94 -3.66 -10.31
N PHE A 162 -4.16 -4.90 -9.84
CA PHE A 162 -3.07 -5.87 -9.66
C PHE A 162 -2.44 -6.30 -10.98
N ARG A 163 -3.25 -6.49 -12.02
CA ARG A 163 -2.76 -6.80 -13.37
C ARG A 163 -1.84 -5.70 -13.91
N SER A 164 -2.17 -4.45 -13.64
CA SER A 164 -1.34 -3.29 -14.02
C SER A 164 0.03 -3.36 -13.34
N ASN A 165 0.11 -3.68 -12.04
CA ASN A 165 1.39 -3.85 -11.34
C ASN A 165 2.20 -5.03 -11.90
N ILE A 166 1.54 -6.16 -12.19
CA ILE A 166 2.21 -7.33 -12.78
C ILE A 166 2.80 -6.95 -14.15
N ARG A 167 2.01 -6.32 -15.02
CA ARG A 167 2.47 -5.86 -16.34
C ARG A 167 3.61 -4.85 -16.22
N ALA A 168 3.50 -3.88 -15.32
CA ALA A 168 4.52 -2.87 -15.10
C ALA A 168 5.84 -3.49 -14.65
N PHE A 169 5.81 -4.49 -13.77
CA PHE A 169 7.00 -5.20 -13.31
C PHE A 169 7.55 -6.15 -14.39
N GLU A 170 6.72 -7.04 -14.96
CA GLU A 170 7.18 -8.03 -15.94
C GLU A 170 7.67 -7.40 -17.25
N GLY A 171 7.13 -6.23 -17.62
CA GLY A 171 7.58 -5.46 -18.78
C GLY A 171 8.94 -4.78 -18.60
N LYS A 172 9.53 -4.77 -17.37
CA LYS A 172 10.83 -4.13 -17.14
C LYS A 172 12.00 -5.13 -17.28
N PRO A 173 12.94 -4.91 -18.20
CA PRO A 173 14.17 -5.73 -18.29
C PRO A 173 14.96 -5.74 -16.97
N GLY A 174 14.87 -4.67 -16.17
CA GLY A 174 15.53 -4.55 -14.87
C GLY A 174 15.21 -5.67 -13.89
N ARG A 175 14.08 -6.37 -14.05
CA ARG A 175 13.69 -7.53 -13.24
C ARG A 175 14.69 -8.69 -13.28
N LEU A 176 15.51 -8.75 -14.32
CA LEU A 176 16.56 -9.75 -14.47
C LEU A 176 17.88 -9.35 -13.77
N TYR A 177 17.99 -8.12 -13.31
CA TYR A 177 19.25 -7.54 -12.80
C TYR A 177 19.15 -7.06 -11.35
N GLN A 178 18.02 -6.51 -10.93
CA GLN A 178 17.88 -5.92 -9.61
C GLN A 178 16.82 -6.65 -8.80
N THR A 179 17.16 -7.00 -7.55
CA THR A 179 16.23 -7.61 -6.60
C THR A 179 15.31 -6.53 -5.98
N LEU A 180 14.22 -6.95 -5.36
CA LEU A 180 13.31 -6.02 -4.67
C LEU A 180 13.96 -5.37 -3.44
N GLU A 181 14.82 -6.10 -2.73
CA GLU A 181 15.65 -5.57 -1.65
C GLU A 181 16.62 -4.49 -2.15
N GLN A 182 17.29 -4.74 -3.27
CA GLN A 182 18.19 -3.76 -3.87
C GLN A 182 17.44 -2.51 -4.32
N ALA A 183 16.29 -2.65 -5.00
CA ALA A 183 15.47 -1.51 -5.40
C ALA A 183 15.02 -0.66 -4.20
N SER A 184 14.72 -1.32 -3.06
CA SER A 184 14.40 -0.63 -1.81
C SER A 184 15.61 0.11 -1.23
N PHE A 185 16.76 -0.55 -1.17
CA PHE A 185 17.98 0.00 -0.54
C PHE A 185 18.64 1.11 -1.36
N GLU A 186 18.60 0.97 -2.70
CA GLU A 186 19.27 1.87 -3.64
C GLU A 186 18.41 3.06 -4.08
N THR A 187 17.21 3.24 -3.49
CA THR A 187 16.26 4.29 -3.87
C THR A 187 16.84 5.70 -3.86
N TRP A 188 17.85 5.97 -3.00
CA TRP A 188 18.54 7.25 -2.93
C TRP A 188 19.34 7.59 -4.20
N SER A 189 19.84 6.56 -4.88
CA SER A 189 20.58 6.71 -6.15
C SER A 189 19.69 6.48 -7.37
N ASP A 190 18.74 5.58 -7.26
CA ASP A 190 17.94 5.12 -8.40
C ASP A 190 16.60 5.87 -8.54
N GLY A 191 16.14 6.49 -7.45
CA GLY A 191 14.77 6.99 -7.34
C GLY A 191 13.77 5.88 -7.10
N PRO A 192 12.54 6.23 -6.68
CA PRO A 192 11.51 5.23 -6.31
C PRO A 192 10.94 4.46 -7.50
N PHE A 193 11.10 4.98 -8.72
CA PHE A 193 10.61 4.37 -9.95
C PHE A 193 11.72 3.76 -10.81
N GLY A 194 12.94 3.68 -10.27
CA GLY A 194 14.13 3.19 -10.93
C GLY A 194 14.93 4.27 -11.66
N ARG A 195 16.08 3.91 -12.17
CA ARG A 195 17.02 4.81 -12.89
C ARG A 195 16.42 5.31 -14.20
N THR A 196 16.94 6.43 -14.66
CA THR A 196 16.63 7.02 -15.96
C THR A 196 17.84 6.89 -16.91
N GLY A 197 17.67 7.25 -18.18
CA GLY A 197 18.74 7.19 -19.19
C GLY A 197 19.16 5.75 -19.48
N ASP A 198 20.45 5.53 -19.70
CA ASP A 198 21.01 4.23 -20.13
C ASP A 198 20.88 3.12 -19.07
N ALA A 199 20.66 3.48 -17.81
CA ALA A 199 20.51 2.53 -16.71
C ALA A 199 19.04 2.10 -16.46
N VAL A 200 18.08 2.65 -17.18
CA VAL A 200 16.64 2.37 -17.01
C VAL A 200 16.29 0.87 -17.07
N ASN A 201 16.99 0.14 -17.92
CA ASN A 201 16.76 -1.29 -18.15
C ASN A 201 17.41 -2.21 -17.08
N LYS A 202 18.08 -1.65 -16.06
CA LYS A 202 18.77 -2.40 -15.01
C LYS A 202 18.10 -2.29 -13.64
N THR A 203 17.03 -1.51 -13.53
CA THR A 203 16.35 -1.24 -12.26
C THR A 203 14.85 -1.53 -12.34
N ILE A 204 14.27 -1.79 -11.17
CA ILE A 204 12.83 -1.98 -10.97
C ILE A 204 12.31 -0.98 -9.95
N SER A 205 10.97 -0.89 -9.84
CA SER A 205 10.29 -0.14 -8.79
C SER A 205 9.72 -1.07 -7.72
N TYR A 206 9.92 -0.74 -6.46
CA TYR A 206 9.22 -1.42 -5.37
C TYR A 206 7.72 -1.07 -5.29
N TYR A 207 7.28 -0.02 -5.95
CA TYR A 207 5.86 0.29 -6.17
C TYR A 207 5.19 -0.67 -7.17
N ASP A 208 5.96 -1.23 -8.10
CA ASP A 208 5.43 -2.22 -9.08
C ASP A 208 5.52 -3.64 -8.51
N LYS A 209 6.73 -4.10 -8.10
CA LYS A 209 6.95 -5.48 -7.64
C LYS A 209 6.44 -5.72 -6.21
N GLY A 210 6.48 -4.70 -5.34
CA GLY A 210 6.09 -4.84 -3.94
C GLY A 210 4.65 -5.30 -3.74
N PRO A 211 3.62 -4.67 -4.37
CA PRO A 211 2.24 -5.14 -4.28
C PRO A 211 2.04 -6.53 -4.88
N VAL A 212 2.80 -6.90 -5.92
CA VAL A 212 2.78 -8.25 -6.49
C VAL A 212 3.24 -9.27 -5.44
N VAL A 213 4.38 -9.04 -4.80
CA VAL A 213 4.86 -9.94 -3.71
C VAL A 213 3.86 -9.96 -2.55
N GLY A 214 3.26 -8.81 -2.20
CA GLY A 214 2.20 -8.71 -1.20
C GLY A 214 1.01 -9.62 -1.52
N LEU A 215 0.57 -9.63 -2.79
CA LEU A 215 -0.51 -10.49 -3.27
C LEU A 215 -0.15 -11.99 -3.17
N LEU A 216 1.06 -12.36 -3.62
CA LEU A 216 1.52 -13.77 -3.54
C LEU A 216 1.64 -14.21 -2.07
N LEU A 217 2.14 -13.35 -1.20
CA LEU A 217 2.25 -13.60 0.24
C LEU A 217 0.87 -13.81 0.88
N ASP A 218 -0.11 -12.95 0.57
CA ASP A 218 -1.48 -13.07 1.08
C ASP A 218 -2.16 -14.35 0.59
N PHE A 219 -2.03 -14.69 -0.70
CA PHE A 219 -2.55 -15.93 -1.25
C PHE A 219 -1.94 -17.16 -0.57
N LYS A 220 -0.61 -17.16 -0.33
CA LYS A 220 0.05 -18.25 0.38
C LYS A 220 -0.45 -18.39 1.81
N ILE A 221 -0.52 -17.30 2.56
CA ILE A 221 -1.02 -17.31 3.95
C ILE A 221 -2.46 -17.84 3.97
N ARG A 222 -3.33 -17.34 3.11
CA ARG A 222 -4.73 -17.79 3.01
C ARG A 222 -4.84 -19.26 2.68
N HIS A 223 -4.08 -19.73 1.70
CA HIS A 223 -4.09 -21.12 1.28
C HIS A 223 -3.70 -22.06 2.42
N VAL A 224 -2.54 -21.83 3.05
CA VAL A 224 -2.03 -22.74 4.11
C VAL A 224 -2.84 -22.68 5.40
N THR A 225 -3.61 -21.63 5.60
CA THR A 225 -4.47 -21.45 6.78
C THR A 225 -5.95 -21.70 6.49
N ALA A 226 -6.30 -22.18 5.29
CA ALA A 226 -7.69 -22.35 4.85
C ALA A 226 -8.53 -21.08 5.06
N ASN A 227 -8.02 -19.93 4.60
CA ASN A 227 -8.60 -18.58 4.74
C ASN A 227 -8.81 -18.09 6.20
N ARG A 228 -8.27 -18.76 7.22
CA ARG A 228 -8.39 -18.30 8.62
C ARG A 228 -7.47 -17.13 8.94
N LYS A 229 -6.41 -16.95 8.16
CA LYS A 229 -5.41 -15.88 8.29
C LYS A 229 -5.11 -15.25 6.94
N SER A 230 -4.60 -14.03 6.98
CA SER A 230 -4.26 -13.22 5.81
C SER A 230 -3.11 -12.27 6.13
N LEU A 231 -2.68 -11.49 5.16
CA LEU A 231 -1.69 -10.43 5.37
C LEU A 231 -2.19 -9.36 6.38
N ASP A 232 -3.52 -9.19 6.54
CA ASP A 232 -4.09 -8.33 7.59
C ASP A 232 -3.65 -8.78 9.00
N ASP A 233 -3.56 -10.11 9.23
CA ASP A 233 -3.09 -10.63 10.52
C ASP A 233 -1.62 -10.31 10.76
N VAL A 234 -0.80 -10.34 9.71
CA VAL A 234 0.61 -9.92 9.78
C VAL A 234 0.69 -8.45 10.20
N MET A 235 -0.06 -7.56 9.54
CA MET A 235 -0.09 -6.13 9.86
C MET A 235 -0.55 -5.88 11.31
N ARG A 236 -1.58 -6.58 11.77
CA ARG A 236 -2.05 -6.50 13.18
C ARG A 236 -0.98 -6.95 14.18
N VAL A 237 -0.25 -8.03 13.88
CA VAL A 237 0.84 -8.51 14.73
C VAL A 237 1.98 -7.50 14.77
N LEU A 238 2.39 -6.96 13.61
CA LEU A 238 3.42 -5.94 13.53
C LEU A 238 3.03 -4.69 14.33
N TYR A 239 1.79 -4.19 14.17
CA TYR A 239 1.26 -3.06 14.91
C TYR A 239 1.30 -3.29 16.42
N LYS A 240 0.74 -4.41 16.90
CA LYS A 240 0.66 -4.73 18.32
C LYS A 240 2.03 -5.00 18.95
N LYS A 241 2.86 -5.84 18.28
CA LYS A 241 4.14 -6.30 18.82
C LYS A 241 5.22 -5.23 18.78
N TYR A 242 5.34 -4.52 17.65
CA TYR A 242 6.45 -3.59 17.45
C TYR A 242 6.06 -2.16 17.83
N TYR A 243 4.98 -1.62 17.29
CA TYR A 243 4.56 -0.26 17.63
C TYR A 243 4.04 -0.15 19.05
N LEU A 244 3.00 -0.92 19.43
CA LEU A 244 2.36 -0.75 20.75
C LEU A 244 3.23 -1.29 21.90
N LYS A 245 3.85 -2.47 21.76
CA LYS A 245 4.57 -3.13 22.85
C LYS A 245 6.05 -2.76 22.88
N LYS A 246 6.79 -2.99 21.77
CA LYS A 246 8.24 -2.74 21.72
C LYS A 246 8.63 -1.29 21.50
N LYS A 247 7.72 -0.43 21.03
CA LYS A 247 7.94 0.99 20.74
C LYS A 247 9.08 1.25 19.75
N ARG A 248 9.28 0.35 18.78
CA ARG A 248 10.30 0.43 17.74
C ARG A 248 9.84 -0.20 16.44
N GLY A 249 10.59 -0.02 15.37
CA GLY A 249 10.42 -0.75 14.11
C GLY A 249 10.83 -2.22 14.23
N PHE A 250 10.58 -2.99 13.18
CA PHE A 250 10.99 -4.39 13.01
C PHE A 250 12.20 -4.48 12.07
N THR A 251 13.03 -5.51 12.27
CA THR A 251 14.10 -5.87 11.34
C THR A 251 13.53 -6.74 10.20
N GLU A 252 14.30 -6.89 9.12
CA GLU A 252 13.98 -7.78 8.00
C GLU A 252 13.62 -9.21 8.46
N ASN A 253 14.47 -9.79 9.32
CA ASN A 253 14.22 -11.12 9.88
C ASN A 253 12.95 -11.15 10.75
N GLU A 254 12.69 -10.11 11.54
CA GLU A 254 11.48 -10.03 12.38
C GLU A 254 10.21 -9.92 11.52
N PHE A 255 10.25 -9.20 10.38
CA PHE A 255 9.14 -9.16 9.44
C PHE A 255 8.83 -10.57 8.89
N ARG A 256 9.85 -11.26 8.37
CA ARG A 256 9.72 -12.62 7.87
C ARG A 256 9.19 -13.56 8.94
N GLN A 257 9.76 -13.53 10.15
CA GLN A 257 9.29 -14.35 11.28
C GLN A 257 7.81 -14.13 11.61
N VAL A 258 7.33 -12.88 11.55
CA VAL A 258 5.90 -12.60 11.79
C VAL A 258 5.05 -13.19 10.67
N CYS A 259 5.47 -13.08 9.41
CA CYS A 259 4.76 -13.70 8.28
C CYS A 259 4.68 -15.23 8.44
N GLU A 260 5.80 -15.88 8.75
CA GLU A 260 5.88 -17.33 8.96
C GLU A 260 5.09 -17.77 10.20
N GLN A 261 5.11 -16.98 11.28
CA GLN A 261 4.29 -17.23 12.48
C GLN A 261 2.79 -17.21 12.16
N VAL A 262 2.35 -16.23 11.36
CA VAL A 262 0.94 -16.12 10.95
C VAL A 262 0.52 -17.24 10.01
N ALA A 263 1.39 -17.60 9.07
CA ALA A 263 1.17 -18.68 8.11
C ALA A 263 1.21 -20.07 8.76
N GLY A 264 1.98 -20.23 9.83
CA GLY A 264 2.27 -21.52 10.47
C GLY A 264 3.21 -22.43 9.66
N VAL A 265 3.82 -21.92 8.60
CA VAL A 265 4.77 -22.63 7.72
C VAL A 265 5.90 -21.70 7.30
N SER A 266 7.00 -22.26 6.80
CA SER A 266 8.06 -21.47 6.16
C SER A 266 7.53 -20.79 4.89
N LEU A 267 7.94 -19.55 4.72
CA LEU A 267 7.65 -18.72 3.53
C LEU A 267 8.92 -18.41 2.73
N ALA A 268 9.97 -19.21 2.91
CA ALA A 268 11.28 -19.05 2.24
C ALA A 268 11.13 -18.80 0.73
N GLU A 269 10.24 -19.55 0.08
CA GLU A 269 9.99 -19.45 -1.35
C GLU A 269 9.43 -18.06 -1.77
N VAL A 270 8.53 -17.48 -0.98
CA VAL A 270 8.00 -16.13 -1.27
C VAL A 270 9.09 -15.09 -1.06
N PHE A 271 9.88 -15.21 0.01
CA PHE A 271 10.99 -14.31 0.29
C PHE A 271 12.16 -14.44 -0.71
N GLU A 272 12.26 -15.58 -1.42
CA GLU A 272 13.20 -15.71 -2.53
C GLU A 272 12.88 -14.73 -3.68
N TYR A 273 11.61 -14.42 -3.93
CA TYR A 273 11.22 -13.38 -4.92
C TYR A 273 11.61 -11.96 -4.48
N VAL A 274 11.85 -11.75 -3.19
CA VAL A 274 12.30 -10.46 -2.65
C VAL A 274 13.81 -10.32 -2.78
N SER A 275 14.58 -11.35 -2.42
CA SER A 275 16.03 -11.32 -2.30
C SER A 275 16.78 -11.73 -3.56
N THR A 276 16.09 -12.24 -4.57
CA THR A 276 16.66 -12.69 -5.84
C THR A 276 15.91 -12.12 -7.05
N THR A 277 16.44 -12.36 -8.24
CA THR A 277 15.78 -12.05 -9.52
C THR A 277 14.97 -13.23 -10.06
N LYS A 278 14.65 -14.21 -9.22
CA LYS A 278 13.84 -15.38 -9.60
C LYS A 278 12.47 -14.90 -10.12
N GLU A 279 12.03 -15.51 -11.20
CA GLU A 279 10.70 -15.26 -11.77
C GLU A 279 9.60 -15.72 -10.81
N ASN A 280 8.53 -14.92 -10.73
CA ASN A 280 7.38 -15.24 -9.89
C ASN A 280 6.58 -16.39 -10.50
N ASP A 281 6.27 -17.41 -9.72
CA ASP A 281 5.36 -18.49 -10.13
C ASP A 281 3.90 -18.06 -9.94
N TYR A 282 3.43 -17.18 -10.81
CA TYR A 282 2.06 -16.64 -10.74
C TYR A 282 1.02 -17.74 -10.74
N LYS A 283 1.17 -18.74 -11.64
CA LYS A 283 0.19 -19.82 -11.77
C LYS A 283 -0.06 -20.52 -10.44
N LYS A 284 1.00 -20.90 -9.74
CA LYS A 284 0.92 -21.58 -8.45
C LYS A 284 0.10 -20.79 -7.41
N TYR A 285 0.37 -19.49 -7.30
CA TYR A 285 -0.27 -18.67 -6.25
C TYR A 285 -1.70 -18.28 -6.64
N PHE A 286 -1.96 -18.05 -7.92
CA PHE A 286 -3.30 -17.73 -8.40
C PHE A 286 -4.22 -18.96 -8.33
N ASP A 287 -3.70 -20.17 -8.58
CA ASP A 287 -4.42 -21.43 -8.35
C ASP A 287 -4.92 -21.57 -6.89
N PHE A 288 -4.21 -21.01 -5.90
CA PHE A 288 -4.66 -21.01 -4.49
C PHE A 288 -5.93 -20.19 -4.28
N ALA A 289 -6.18 -19.21 -5.11
CA ALA A 289 -7.37 -18.35 -5.08
C ALA A 289 -8.45 -18.79 -6.08
N GLY A 290 -8.20 -19.86 -6.84
CA GLY A 290 -9.11 -20.28 -7.92
C GLY A 290 -9.14 -19.31 -9.10
N LEU A 291 -8.07 -18.55 -9.29
CA LEU A 291 -7.90 -17.57 -10.36
C LEU A 291 -6.97 -18.12 -11.44
N ASP A 292 -7.27 -17.83 -12.67
CA ASP A 292 -6.37 -18.08 -13.79
C ASP A 292 -5.67 -16.77 -14.20
N ILE A 293 -4.42 -16.88 -14.66
CA ILE A 293 -3.63 -15.74 -15.09
C ILE A 293 -2.93 -16.07 -16.42
N ASP A 294 -3.17 -15.25 -17.44
CA ASP A 294 -2.40 -15.28 -18.67
C ASP A 294 -1.24 -14.27 -18.57
N THR A 295 -0.02 -14.80 -18.55
CA THR A 295 1.22 -14.02 -18.46
C THR A 295 1.88 -13.78 -19.81
N LYS A 296 1.23 -14.19 -20.92
CA LYS A 296 1.77 -13.94 -22.25
C LYS A 296 1.77 -12.44 -22.56
N PRO A 297 2.84 -11.93 -23.18
CA PRO A 297 2.82 -10.55 -23.70
C PRO A 297 1.66 -10.36 -24.67
N VAL A 298 0.93 -9.26 -24.52
CA VAL A 298 -0.11 -8.83 -25.47
C VAL A 298 0.56 -8.14 -26.63
#